data_ce0b030211f7afc04f83e276c983e968
#
_entry.id   ce0b030211f7afc04f83e276c983e968
#
_cell.length_a   1.000
_cell.length_b   1.000
_cell.length_c   1.000
_cell.angle_alpha   90.00
_cell.angle_beta   90.00
_cell.angle_gamma   90.00
#
_symmetry.space_group_name_H-M   'P 1'
#
loop_
_entity.id
_entity.type
_entity.pdbx_description
1 polymer ?
#
loop_
_entity_poly.entity_id
_entity_poly.type
_entity_poly.pdbx_seq_one_letter_code
_entity_poly.pdbx_strand_id
1 'polypeptide(L)'
;MKVNSPPSPTVLQSPDSPGPAYDRAPEYSEITRDIDVMVPMRDGVEICVDIYRPKSAGKFPALLAFAIYNKDLQSPDVAEALPPQPAWSPLWTGPMEAGDTRFFVSRGYVHVIGSPRGVGKSQSGGSRQWDCYDLVEWIAAQDWCDGNVGMVGISGFGAEQLAVAKQAPPHLKAIFPFDSRGAYGELGGFRDEYPGGVIHLFRYLVGHFSAMHQNKGSPGPLPGERERMWREAMNNPDYKMYRHVFNLIAQKGQHMPPFFNVLIDAFDSEAAVEKSEAEFDKVKVPTYTGSGWYGYTYKTHLNGCQHWYRNIKAPKKLQLAGPAHLERPYRTFHSEVLRWHDHWLKGLDTGVMEEPPVRFWVMGLNEWRSADDWPLPQTQWTKFYLKGWERLTADLPAPSSASEVQPPDAFAQMPPSQTNTIQRLRYMTEPLPRDVLIAGPIAVTLYAAIDQDDTNWIVILKDLGPDVSVQSVREGEREVPKNLPERELTRGWLKASHRALDPKRSKPWWPWHPLTRQACKPVTPGAIEEYQIEVMAAANLFRKGHRICLDITSLDLPTGVAGATNAEYVPYHICSSKTVLHKVHHDRAHPSHLLLPIIPQ
;
A
#
# COMPACT_ATOMS: atom_id res chain seq x y z
N MET A 1 -34.33 38.08 -14.10
CA MET A 1 -34.33 37.04 -13.05
C MET A 1 -32.89 36.68 -12.79
N LYS A 2 -32.34 37.04 -11.62
CA LYS A 2 -30.99 36.59 -11.21
C LYS A 2 -31.14 35.13 -10.78
N VAL A 3 -30.49 34.24 -11.52
CA VAL A 3 -30.33 32.84 -11.09
C VAL A 3 -29.39 32.85 -9.91
N ASN A 4 -29.91 32.65 -8.71
CA ASN A 4 -29.08 32.43 -7.54
C ASN A 4 -28.30 31.13 -7.76
N SER A 5 -27.00 31.21 -7.90
CA SER A 5 -26.12 30.03 -7.83
C SER A 5 -26.37 29.32 -6.50
N PRO A 6 -26.49 28.00 -6.50
CA PRO A 6 -26.59 27.26 -5.26
C PRO A 6 -25.37 27.58 -4.39
N PRO A 7 -25.52 27.65 -3.06
CA PRO A 7 -24.37 27.83 -2.18
C PRO A 7 -23.36 26.74 -2.48
N SER A 8 -22.09 27.13 -2.62
CA SER A 8 -20.99 26.17 -2.72
C SER A 8 -21.15 25.12 -1.62
N PRO A 9 -21.09 23.83 -1.94
CA PRO A 9 -21.17 22.80 -0.93
C PRO A 9 -20.14 23.15 0.14
N THR A 10 -20.58 23.22 1.37
CA THR A 10 -19.67 23.33 2.52
C THR A 10 -18.69 22.19 2.36
N VAL A 11 -17.45 22.50 2.06
CA VAL A 11 -16.37 21.50 2.02
C VAL A 11 -16.34 20.95 3.43
N LEU A 12 -16.97 19.80 3.61
CA LEU A 12 -16.75 19.00 4.83
C LEU A 12 -15.24 18.85 4.91
N GLN A 13 -14.64 19.37 5.98
CA GLN A 13 -13.20 19.20 6.18
C GLN A 13 -12.94 17.72 6.04
N SER A 14 -12.18 17.38 4.99
CA SER A 14 -11.82 15.99 4.75
C SER A 14 -11.21 15.47 6.05
N PRO A 15 -11.61 14.28 6.53
CA PRO A 15 -10.93 13.63 7.64
C PRO A 15 -9.43 13.46 7.38
N ASP A 16 -9.04 13.60 6.13
CA ASP A 16 -7.67 13.53 5.64
C ASP A 16 -6.91 14.85 5.78
N SER A 17 -7.52 15.92 6.27
CA SER A 17 -6.81 17.19 6.48
C SER A 17 -5.73 17.05 7.57
N PRO A 18 -4.46 17.31 7.26
CA PRO A 18 -3.34 16.91 8.11
C PRO A 18 -3.02 17.87 9.25
N GLY A 19 -3.96 18.50 9.90
CA GLY A 19 -3.68 19.29 11.08
C GLY A 19 -3.65 20.80 10.89
N PRO A 20 -2.98 21.56 11.76
CA PRO A 20 -2.97 23.01 11.65
C PRO A 20 -2.50 23.44 10.29
N ALA A 21 -3.29 24.25 9.62
CA ALA A 21 -3.02 24.68 8.25
C ALA A 21 -1.69 25.45 8.19
N TYR A 22 -0.62 24.78 7.74
CA TYR A 22 0.57 25.47 7.31
C TYR A 22 0.28 26.01 5.91
N ASP A 23 -0.02 27.29 5.81
CA ASP A 23 -0.28 27.94 4.54
C ASP A 23 0.60 29.17 4.41
N ARG A 24 1.82 28.97 3.92
CA ARG A 24 2.64 30.07 3.47
C ARG A 24 2.02 30.63 2.19
N ALA A 25 1.68 31.91 2.20
CA ALA A 25 1.00 32.56 1.09
C ALA A 25 1.80 32.46 -0.23
N PRO A 26 1.12 32.40 -1.37
CA PRO A 26 1.78 32.48 -2.68
C PRO A 26 2.56 33.80 -2.83
N GLU A 27 3.79 33.70 -3.32
CA GLU A 27 4.70 34.84 -3.56
C GLU A 27 4.80 35.17 -5.06
N TYR A 28 4.55 34.19 -5.92
CA TYR A 28 4.72 34.28 -7.37
C TYR A 28 3.41 33.94 -8.08
N SER A 29 2.93 34.87 -8.91
CA SER A 29 1.68 34.71 -9.66
C SER A 29 1.88 34.11 -11.06
N GLU A 30 3.08 34.21 -11.61
CA GLU A 30 3.37 33.75 -12.96
C GLU A 30 4.39 32.62 -12.99
N ILE A 31 4.20 31.69 -13.93
CA ILE A 31 5.03 30.49 -14.09
C ILE A 31 5.73 30.52 -15.44
N THR A 32 7.03 30.35 -15.46
CA THR A 32 7.81 30.01 -16.65
C THR A 32 7.77 28.50 -16.86
N ARG A 33 7.58 28.08 -18.10
CA ARG A 33 7.49 26.66 -18.48
C ARG A 33 8.55 26.36 -19.53
N ASP A 34 9.46 25.46 -19.21
CA ASP A 34 10.40 24.89 -20.17
C ASP A 34 9.97 23.44 -20.41
N ILE A 35 9.34 23.20 -21.56
CA ILE A 35 8.68 21.94 -21.90
C ILE A 35 9.59 21.09 -22.78
N ASP A 36 9.59 19.76 -22.56
CA ASP A 36 10.35 18.81 -23.36
C ASP A 36 11.87 19.03 -23.33
N VAL A 37 12.40 19.40 -22.19
CA VAL A 37 13.84 19.54 -22.00
C VAL A 37 14.49 18.16 -21.96
N MET A 38 15.48 17.93 -22.84
CA MET A 38 16.22 16.68 -22.89
C MET A 38 17.44 16.75 -21.97
N VAL A 39 17.48 15.87 -20.98
CA VAL A 39 18.54 15.82 -19.97
C VAL A 39 19.42 14.59 -20.22
N PRO A 40 20.74 14.77 -20.48
CA PRO A 40 21.64 13.66 -20.72
C PRO A 40 21.94 12.91 -19.41
N MET A 41 21.77 11.59 -19.45
CA MET A 41 22.18 10.68 -18.38
C MET A 41 23.67 10.31 -18.58
N ARG A 42 24.29 9.76 -17.54
CA ARG A 42 25.71 9.35 -17.56
C ARG A 42 26.08 8.36 -18.68
N ASP A 43 25.12 7.63 -19.21
CA ASP A 43 25.32 6.67 -20.32
C ASP A 43 24.94 7.24 -21.68
N GLY A 44 24.66 8.55 -21.78
CA GLY A 44 24.35 9.27 -23.00
C GLY A 44 22.89 9.17 -23.45
N VAL A 45 22.04 8.42 -22.76
CA VAL A 45 20.59 8.39 -23.02
C VAL A 45 19.98 9.69 -22.47
N GLU A 46 19.05 10.29 -23.21
CA GLU A 46 18.39 11.52 -22.80
C GLU A 46 17.00 11.26 -22.23
N ILE A 47 16.75 11.84 -21.05
CA ILE A 47 15.46 11.83 -20.33
C ILE A 47 14.73 13.14 -20.60
N CYS A 48 13.47 13.05 -21.01
CA CYS A 48 12.62 14.22 -21.25
C CYS A 48 11.93 14.66 -19.95
N VAL A 49 12.11 15.94 -19.60
CA VAL A 49 11.50 16.55 -18.42
C VAL A 49 10.76 17.84 -18.80
N ASP A 50 9.77 18.21 -17.99
CA ASP A 50 9.17 19.55 -17.98
C ASP A 50 9.60 20.27 -16.71
N ILE A 51 9.92 21.57 -16.85
CA ILE A 51 10.40 22.42 -15.77
C ILE A 51 9.44 23.59 -15.61
N TYR A 52 8.88 23.71 -14.43
CA TYR A 52 7.96 24.80 -14.06
C TYR A 52 8.63 25.65 -12.99
N ARG A 53 8.81 26.96 -13.27
CA ARG A 53 9.57 27.88 -12.41
C ARG A 53 8.77 29.14 -12.10
N PRO A 54 8.99 29.79 -10.93
CA PRO A 54 8.53 31.17 -10.75
C PRO A 54 9.08 32.04 -11.87
N LYS A 55 8.23 32.88 -12.46
CA LYS A 55 8.68 33.90 -13.46
C LYS A 55 9.31 35.08 -12.74
N SER A 56 10.48 34.85 -12.20
CA SER A 56 11.27 35.82 -11.44
C SER A 56 12.75 35.51 -11.58
N ALA A 57 13.58 36.55 -11.44
CA ALA A 57 15.02 36.36 -11.32
C ALA A 57 15.36 35.74 -9.96
N GLY A 58 16.36 34.88 -9.92
CA GLY A 58 16.84 34.23 -8.71
C GLY A 58 16.98 32.72 -8.84
N LYS A 59 17.45 32.12 -7.75
CA LYS A 59 17.61 30.69 -7.63
C LYS A 59 16.60 30.17 -6.62
N PHE A 60 16.05 29.01 -6.90
CA PHE A 60 15.00 28.40 -6.08
C PHE A 60 15.34 26.95 -5.77
N PRO A 61 14.95 26.41 -4.62
CA PRO A 61 14.99 24.97 -4.41
C PRO A 61 14.06 24.25 -5.39
N ALA A 62 14.43 23.05 -5.78
CA ALA A 62 13.68 22.26 -6.74
C ALA A 62 12.98 21.06 -6.09
N LEU A 63 11.81 20.70 -6.61
CA LEU A 63 11.08 19.49 -6.30
C LEU A 63 11.04 18.61 -7.56
N LEU A 64 11.60 17.41 -7.48
CA LEU A 64 11.59 16.44 -8.57
C LEU A 64 10.45 15.44 -8.37
N ALA A 65 9.64 15.27 -9.41
CA ALA A 65 8.68 14.16 -9.56
C ALA A 65 9.12 13.28 -10.74
N PHE A 66 9.58 12.07 -10.45
CA PHE A 66 10.07 11.14 -11.45
C PHE A 66 9.57 9.72 -11.13
N ALA A 67 8.93 9.05 -12.11
CA ALA A 67 8.38 7.72 -11.93
C ALA A 67 8.21 6.97 -13.26
N ILE A 68 7.35 5.96 -13.24
CA ILE A 68 7.08 5.11 -14.41
C ILE A 68 6.12 5.76 -15.43
N TYR A 69 5.53 6.90 -15.11
CA TYR A 69 4.46 7.52 -15.89
C TYR A 69 4.99 8.54 -16.90
N ASN A 70 4.18 8.81 -17.94
CA ASN A 70 4.44 9.92 -18.86
C ASN A 70 4.20 11.27 -18.15
N LYS A 71 5.20 12.16 -18.21
CA LYS A 71 5.14 13.52 -17.63
C LYS A 71 3.96 14.35 -18.14
N ASP A 72 3.54 14.13 -19.39
CA ASP A 72 2.44 14.89 -20.00
C ASP A 72 1.13 14.67 -19.25
N LEU A 73 0.93 13.47 -18.70
CA LEU A 73 -0.23 13.13 -17.86
C LEU A 73 -0.16 13.74 -16.45
N GLN A 74 0.98 14.32 -16.08
CA GLN A 74 1.24 14.92 -14.78
C GLN A 74 1.27 16.46 -14.87
N SER A 75 1.03 17.02 -16.05
CA SER A 75 1.12 18.46 -16.27
C SER A 75 0.06 19.23 -15.48
N PRO A 76 0.35 20.49 -15.10
CA PRO A 76 -0.63 21.32 -14.40
C PRO A 76 -1.90 21.55 -15.22
N ASP A 77 -1.82 21.55 -16.56
CA ASP A 77 -2.98 21.77 -17.43
C ASP A 77 -3.94 20.55 -17.37
N VAL A 78 -3.40 19.33 -17.30
CA VAL A 78 -4.22 18.13 -17.07
C VAL A 78 -4.79 18.14 -15.66
N ALA A 79 -4.00 18.52 -14.66
CA ALA A 79 -4.46 18.62 -13.28
C ALA A 79 -5.62 19.61 -13.10
N GLU A 80 -5.60 20.72 -13.83
CA GLU A 80 -6.67 21.74 -13.79
C GLU A 80 -7.95 21.30 -14.49
N ALA A 81 -7.85 20.45 -15.51
CA ALA A 81 -9.01 19.93 -16.21
C ALA A 81 -9.83 18.96 -15.35
N LEU A 82 -9.25 18.45 -14.28
CA LEU A 82 -9.94 17.52 -13.38
C LEU A 82 -10.69 18.29 -12.29
N PRO A 83 -11.95 17.94 -12.02
CA PRO A 83 -12.68 18.53 -10.91
C PRO A 83 -11.99 18.17 -9.58
N PRO A 84 -12.10 19.04 -8.56
CA PRO A 84 -11.67 18.67 -7.22
C PRO A 84 -12.36 17.37 -6.80
N GLN A 85 -11.59 16.40 -6.35
CA GLN A 85 -12.11 15.12 -5.94
C GLN A 85 -11.80 14.89 -4.47
N PRO A 86 -12.79 14.56 -3.64
CA PRO A 86 -12.53 14.12 -2.29
C PRO A 86 -11.75 12.80 -2.31
N ALA A 87 -10.99 12.54 -1.25
CA ALA A 87 -10.16 11.35 -1.13
C ALA A 87 -10.93 10.02 -1.30
N TRP A 88 -12.24 10.05 -1.08
CA TRP A 88 -13.16 8.91 -1.25
C TRP A 88 -13.86 8.87 -2.62
N SER A 89 -13.53 9.77 -3.55
CA SER A 89 -14.17 9.78 -4.86
C SER A 89 -13.94 8.48 -5.62
N PRO A 90 -14.98 7.88 -6.22
CA PRO A 90 -14.83 6.69 -7.04
C PRO A 90 -14.15 6.97 -8.39
N LEU A 91 -14.07 8.23 -8.79
CA LEU A 91 -13.42 8.59 -10.04
C LEU A 91 -11.92 8.45 -9.91
N TRP A 92 -11.39 7.42 -10.51
CA TRP A 92 -9.96 7.30 -10.68
C TRP A 92 -9.50 8.25 -11.80
N THR A 93 -8.75 9.27 -11.43
CA THR A 93 -8.22 10.27 -12.36
C THR A 93 -6.93 9.84 -13.04
N GLY A 94 -6.60 8.56 -12.94
CA GLY A 94 -5.38 8.02 -13.54
C GLY A 94 -4.12 8.34 -12.72
N PRO A 95 -2.94 8.27 -13.34
CA PRO A 95 -1.65 8.39 -12.67
C PRO A 95 -1.24 9.85 -12.39
N MET A 96 -2.16 10.70 -11.94
CA MET A 96 -1.89 12.10 -11.58
C MET A 96 -1.34 12.18 -10.15
N GLU A 97 -0.06 11.88 -10.00
CA GLU A 97 0.53 11.62 -8.68
C GLU A 97 1.77 12.50 -8.38
N ALA A 98 2.18 13.35 -9.34
CA ALA A 98 3.40 14.15 -9.20
C ALA A 98 3.27 15.33 -8.22
N GLY A 99 2.06 15.70 -7.81
CA GLY A 99 1.81 16.84 -6.93
C GLY A 99 1.21 18.05 -7.63
N ASP A 100 0.91 19.10 -6.87
CA ASP A 100 0.30 20.34 -7.37
C ASP A 100 1.39 21.36 -7.78
N THR A 101 1.73 21.35 -9.05
CA THR A 101 2.77 22.24 -9.63
C THR A 101 2.50 23.71 -9.33
N ARG A 102 1.26 24.19 -9.51
CA ARG A 102 0.95 25.61 -9.30
C ARG A 102 1.09 26.00 -7.84
N PHE A 103 0.69 25.13 -6.94
CA PHE A 103 0.82 25.34 -5.51
C PHE A 103 2.28 25.52 -5.09
N PHE A 104 3.18 24.65 -5.56
CA PHE A 104 4.59 24.70 -5.19
C PHE A 104 5.32 25.86 -5.88
N VAL A 105 5.10 26.05 -7.17
CA VAL A 105 5.79 27.09 -7.93
C VAL A 105 5.40 28.49 -7.45
N SER A 106 4.13 28.72 -7.13
CA SER A 106 3.70 30.00 -6.55
C SER A 106 4.35 30.30 -5.19
N ARG A 107 4.91 29.30 -4.52
CA ARG A 107 5.60 29.42 -3.22
C ARG A 107 7.12 29.32 -3.33
N GLY A 108 7.65 29.59 -4.53
CA GLY A 108 9.08 29.71 -4.78
C GLY A 108 9.81 28.38 -4.79
N TYR A 109 9.23 27.38 -5.45
CA TYR A 109 9.88 26.14 -5.83
C TYR A 109 9.95 26.01 -7.35
N VAL A 110 10.97 25.35 -7.85
CA VAL A 110 10.95 24.79 -9.20
C VAL A 110 10.34 23.40 -9.10
N HIS A 111 9.38 23.05 -9.96
CA HIS A 111 8.85 21.70 -10.04
C HIS A 111 9.29 21.07 -11.36
N VAL A 112 10.02 19.96 -11.27
CA VAL A 112 10.53 19.21 -12.41
C VAL A 112 9.81 17.87 -12.48
N ILE A 113 9.19 17.60 -13.63
CA ILE A 113 8.45 16.34 -13.86
C ILE A 113 9.08 15.62 -15.03
N GLY A 114 9.53 14.36 -14.81
CA GLY A 114 10.24 13.58 -15.82
C GLY A 114 9.51 12.30 -16.24
N SER A 115 9.66 11.95 -17.52
CA SER A 115 9.28 10.63 -18.05
C SER A 115 10.47 9.67 -18.02
N PRO A 116 10.31 8.42 -17.58
CA PRO A 116 11.42 7.47 -17.58
C PRO A 116 11.79 7.03 -19.01
N ARG A 117 12.91 6.34 -19.15
CA ARG A 117 13.39 5.81 -20.44
C ARG A 117 12.29 5.07 -21.19
N GLY A 118 12.16 5.39 -22.48
CA GLY A 118 11.20 4.80 -23.39
C GLY A 118 9.74 5.18 -23.12
N VAL A 119 9.49 6.22 -22.36
CA VAL A 119 8.16 6.78 -22.12
C VAL A 119 8.08 8.20 -22.65
N GLY A 120 7.01 8.53 -23.39
CA GLY A 120 6.86 9.81 -24.05
C GLY A 120 8.03 10.10 -24.99
N LYS A 121 8.69 11.25 -24.79
CA LYS A 121 9.84 11.68 -25.61
C LYS A 121 11.20 11.24 -25.05
N SER A 122 11.26 10.60 -23.89
CA SER A 122 12.51 10.06 -23.34
C SER A 122 13.05 8.93 -24.22
N GLN A 123 14.34 8.95 -24.49
CA GLN A 123 15.01 7.94 -25.28
C GLN A 123 14.96 6.58 -24.58
N SER A 124 15.01 5.50 -25.37
CA SER A 124 15.05 4.12 -24.90
C SER A 124 16.49 3.60 -24.78
N GLY A 125 16.69 2.56 -24.00
CA GLY A 125 17.97 1.84 -23.92
C GLY A 125 18.71 2.07 -22.61
N GLY A 126 19.87 1.41 -22.46
CA GLY A 126 20.71 1.50 -21.27
C GLY A 126 20.05 1.01 -19.98
N SER A 127 20.63 1.38 -18.85
CA SER A 127 20.12 1.05 -17.51
C SER A 127 19.49 2.27 -16.83
N ARG A 128 18.25 2.13 -16.38
CA ARG A 128 17.55 3.19 -15.64
C ARG A 128 18.03 3.37 -14.19
N GLN A 129 18.93 2.53 -13.72
CA GLN A 129 19.31 2.47 -12.31
C GLN A 129 19.74 3.82 -11.72
N TRP A 130 20.39 4.66 -12.52
CA TRP A 130 20.97 5.94 -12.09
C TRP A 130 20.21 7.17 -12.59
N ASP A 131 19.13 7.00 -13.36
CA ASP A 131 18.43 8.12 -13.98
C ASP A 131 17.96 9.17 -12.97
N CYS A 132 17.34 8.74 -11.89
CA CYS A 132 16.85 9.65 -10.86
C CYS A 132 18.00 10.36 -10.12
N TYR A 133 19.12 9.67 -9.87
CA TYR A 133 20.33 10.28 -9.32
C TYR A 133 20.87 11.35 -10.25
N ASP A 134 21.04 11.03 -11.53
CA ASP A 134 21.57 11.96 -12.53
C ASP A 134 20.65 13.18 -12.71
N LEU A 135 19.34 12.99 -12.66
CA LEU A 135 18.37 14.09 -12.68
C LEU A 135 18.51 15.00 -11.45
N VAL A 136 18.67 14.46 -10.25
CA VAL A 136 18.87 15.26 -9.02
C VAL A 136 20.12 16.15 -9.17
N GLU A 137 21.25 15.56 -9.59
CA GLU A 137 22.51 16.29 -9.74
C GLU A 137 22.46 17.31 -10.91
N TRP A 138 21.82 16.95 -12.02
CA TRP A 138 21.61 17.86 -13.14
C TRP A 138 20.75 19.07 -12.73
N ILE A 139 19.66 18.85 -12.01
CA ILE A 139 18.79 19.92 -11.49
C ILE A 139 19.58 20.87 -10.59
N ALA A 140 20.36 20.32 -9.67
CA ALA A 140 21.15 21.11 -8.73
C ALA A 140 22.19 22.00 -9.40
N ALA A 141 22.69 21.59 -10.57
CA ALA A 141 23.68 22.33 -11.35
C ALA A 141 23.08 23.45 -12.23
N GLN A 142 21.77 23.59 -12.30
CA GLN A 142 21.13 24.60 -13.16
C GLN A 142 21.23 26.00 -12.55
N ASP A 143 21.33 27.01 -13.40
CA ASP A 143 21.44 28.43 -12.98
C ASP A 143 20.24 28.93 -12.18
N TRP A 144 19.08 28.34 -12.38
CA TRP A 144 17.84 28.65 -11.66
C TRP A 144 17.68 27.87 -10.35
N CYS A 145 18.53 26.87 -10.06
CA CYS A 145 18.47 26.08 -8.83
C CYS A 145 19.46 26.62 -7.78
N ASP A 146 19.06 26.63 -6.52
CA ASP A 146 19.92 27.02 -5.39
C ASP A 146 20.81 25.87 -4.87
N GLY A 147 20.74 24.71 -5.52
CA GLY A 147 21.47 23.49 -5.14
C GLY A 147 20.72 22.59 -4.16
N ASN A 148 19.52 22.96 -3.71
CA ASN A 148 18.70 22.13 -2.83
C ASN A 148 17.60 21.44 -3.65
N VAL A 149 17.62 20.11 -3.69
CA VAL A 149 16.63 19.30 -4.38
C VAL A 149 15.86 18.45 -3.37
N GLY A 150 14.54 18.52 -3.42
CA GLY A 150 13.64 17.60 -2.75
C GLY A 150 12.88 16.75 -3.75
N MET A 151 12.18 15.74 -3.27
CA MET A 151 11.31 14.95 -4.13
C MET A 151 9.90 14.88 -3.59
N VAL A 152 8.94 14.80 -4.50
CA VAL A 152 7.51 14.75 -4.23
C VAL A 152 6.82 13.69 -5.07
N GLY A 153 5.61 13.35 -4.69
CA GLY A 153 4.74 12.44 -5.40
C GLY A 153 4.43 11.16 -4.63
N ILE A 154 3.35 10.52 -5.03
CA ILE A 154 2.81 9.33 -4.35
C ILE A 154 2.99 8.07 -5.19
N SER A 155 2.76 6.89 -4.62
CA SER A 155 2.73 5.59 -5.31
C SER A 155 4.04 5.30 -6.05
N GLY A 156 4.03 5.24 -7.38
CA GLY A 156 5.23 5.05 -8.20
C GLY A 156 6.28 6.14 -7.99
N PHE A 157 5.88 7.39 -7.86
CA PHE A 157 6.78 8.50 -7.51
C PHE A 157 7.39 8.35 -6.11
N GLY A 158 6.62 7.86 -5.14
CA GLY A 158 7.13 7.55 -3.81
C GLY A 158 8.18 6.42 -3.84
N ALA A 159 7.98 5.41 -4.66
CA ALA A 159 8.93 4.31 -4.81
C ALA A 159 10.29 4.77 -5.37
N GLU A 160 10.30 5.66 -6.36
CA GLU A 160 11.54 6.23 -6.91
C GLU A 160 12.27 7.12 -5.89
N GLN A 161 11.55 7.89 -5.06
CA GLN A 161 12.16 8.67 -3.98
C GLN A 161 12.96 7.77 -3.02
N LEU A 162 12.37 6.65 -2.64
CA LEU A 162 13.00 5.68 -1.76
C LEU A 162 14.19 4.98 -2.45
N ALA A 163 14.10 4.70 -3.75
CA ALA A 163 15.17 4.08 -4.51
C ALA A 163 16.40 4.99 -4.61
N VAL A 164 16.20 6.27 -4.97
CA VAL A 164 17.31 7.22 -5.10
C VAL A 164 17.91 7.64 -3.77
N ALA A 165 17.11 7.70 -2.69
CA ALA A 165 17.62 7.98 -1.35
C ALA A 165 18.69 6.99 -0.89
N LYS A 166 18.59 5.72 -1.32
CA LYS A 166 19.62 4.69 -1.09
C LYS A 166 20.92 4.94 -1.86
N GLN A 167 20.84 5.67 -2.97
CA GLN A 167 22.00 6.06 -3.78
C GLN A 167 22.70 7.31 -3.24
N ALA A 168 22.01 8.06 -2.37
CA ALA A 168 22.51 9.22 -1.65
C ALA A 168 23.13 10.32 -2.55
N PRO A 169 22.41 10.87 -3.55
CA PRO A 169 22.93 11.99 -4.32
C PRO A 169 23.15 13.21 -3.40
N PRO A 170 24.30 13.92 -3.52
CA PRO A 170 24.70 14.98 -2.59
C PRO A 170 23.70 16.13 -2.46
N HIS A 171 22.98 16.43 -3.51
CA HIS A 171 22.04 17.56 -3.55
C HIS A 171 20.59 17.17 -3.18
N LEU A 172 20.29 15.89 -2.92
CA LEU A 172 18.99 15.47 -2.39
C LEU A 172 18.92 15.81 -0.90
N LYS A 173 18.01 16.72 -0.51
CA LYS A 173 17.92 17.25 0.86
C LYS A 173 16.75 16.70 1.67
N ALA A 174 15.64 16.33 1.03
CA ALA A 174 14.49 15.73 1.69
C ALA A 174 13.61 14.97 0.71
N ILE A 175 12.90 13.96 1.20
CA ILE A 175 11.91 13.20 0.43
C ILE A 175 10.58 13.11 1.18
N PHE A 176 9.48 12.98 0.40
CA PHE A 176 8.13 12.83 0.90
C PHE A 176 7.39 11.67 0.18
N PRO A 177 7.84 10.42 0.39
CA PRO A 177 7.27 9.24 -0.28
C PRO A 177 5.98 8.79 0.40
N PHE A 178 4.84 9.15 -0.17
CA PHE A 178 3.54 8.69 0.30
C PHE A 178 2.97 7.57 -0.58
N ASP A 179 2.11 6.73 0.02
CA ASP A 179 1.49 5.58 -0.64
C ASP A 179 2.50 4.76 -1.45
N SER A 180 3.67 4.54 -0.88
CA SER A 180 4.77 3.84 -1.52
C SER A 180 4.87 2.41 -1.04
N ARG A 181 5.29 1.53 -1.95
CA ARG A 181 5.50 0.12 -1.62
C ARG A 181 6.73 -0.07 -0.74
N GLY A 182 6.67 -1.09 0.09
CA GLY A 182 7.82 -1.59 0.81
C GLY A 182 8.76 -2.31 -0.14
N ALA A 183 9.92 -1.73 -0.39
CA ALA A 183 10.90 -2.37 -1.23
C ALA A 183 11.70 -3.40 -0.43
N TYR A 184 11.40 -4.68 -0.60
CA TYR A 184 12.33 -5.75 -0.35
C TYR A 184 12.96 -6.18 -1.67
N GLY A 185 14.29 -6.13 -1.75
CA GLY A 185 15.07 -6.60 -2.89
C GLY A 185 15.26 -5.61 -4.04
N GLU A 186 16.12 -5.95 -4.98
CA GLU A 186 16.47 -5.13 -6.17
C GLU A 186 15.28 -4.81 -7.06
N LEU A 187 14.23 -5.60 -6.97
CA LEU A 187 13.03 -5.49 -7.77
C LEU A 187 11.88 -4.87 -6.98
N GLY A 188 12.17 -4.27 -5.84
CA GLY A 188 11.31 -3.43 -5.03
C GLY A 188 9.84 -3.82 -5.02
N GLY A 189 9.40 -4.63 -4.06
CA GLY A 189 8.00 -4.81 -3.81
C GLY A 189 7.37 -6.11 -4.27
N PHE A 190 8.13 -7.17 -4.52
CA PHE A 190 7.50 -8.46 -4.84
C PHE A 190 6.67 -9.00 -3.67
N ARG A 191 7.12 -8.80 -2.44
CA ARG A 191 6.33 -9.21 -1.27
C ARG A 191 4.94 -8.55 -1.23
N ASP A 192 4.81 -7.33 -1.75
CA ASP A 192 3.53 -6.64 -1.86
C ASP A 192 2.61 -7.27 -2.93
N GLU A 193 3.18 -8.00 -3.90
CA GLU A 193 2.42 -8.69 -4.94
C GLU A 193 1.95 -10.10 -4.50
N TYR A 194 2.54 -10.64 -3.42
CA TYR A 194 2.15 -11.91 -2.82
C TYR A 194 2.23 -11.87 -1.29
N PRO A 195 1.39 -11.04 -0.64
CA PRO A 195 1.37 -10.91 0.82
C PRO A 195 1.16 -12.27 1.46
N GLY A 196 2.08 -12.67 2.35
CA GLY A 196 2.06 -14.01 2.94
C GLY A 196 2.16 -15.16 1.94
N GLY A 197 2.68 -14.93 0.72
CA GLY A 197 2.75 -15.93 -0.35
C GLY A 197 1.49 -16.02 -1.23
N VAL A 198 0.45 -15.24 -0.95
CA VAL A 198 -0.81 -15.24 -1.71
C VAL A 198 -0.73 -14.25 -2.87
N ILE A 199 -0.68 -14.77 -4.10
CA ILE A 199 -0.45 -13.95 -5.29
C ILE A 199 -1.64 -13.06 -5.60
N HIS A 200 -1.37 -11.78 -5.79
CA HIS A 200 -2.34 -10.74 -6.06
C HIS A 200 -2.73 -10.67 -7.55
N LEU A 201 -3.91 -11.16 -7.89
CA LEU A 201 -4.38 -11.23 -9.27
C LEU A 201 -4.69 -9.85 -9.88
N PHE A 202 -5.29 -8.95 -9.09
CA PHE A 202 -5.66 -7.61 -9.56
C PHE A 202 -4.46 -6.82 -10.09
N ARG A 203 -3.28 -7.03 -9.53
CA ARG A 203 -2.06 -6.38 -9.95
C ARG A 203 -1.73 -6.63 -11.42
N TYR A 204 -2.06 -7.81 -11.93
CA TYR A 204 -1.85 -8.15 -13.34
C TYR A 204 -2.76 -7.35 -14.25
N LEU A 205 -3.99 -7.09 -13.84
CA LEU A 205 -4.91 -6.25 -14.60
C LEU A 205 -4.39 -4.81 -14.67
N VAL A 206 -3.94 -4.24 -13.54
CA VAL A 206 -3.34 -2.89 -13.50
C VAL A 206 -2.06 -2.83 -14.29
N GLY A 207 -1.22 -3.84 -14.20
CA GLY A 207 0.02 -3.95 -14.99
C GLY A 207 -0.25 -3.98 -16.49
N HIS A 208 -1.29 -4.67 -16.90
CA HIS A 208 -1.71 -4.70 -18.31
C HIS A 208 -2.12 -3.31 -18.80
N PHE A 209 -2.97 -2.59 -18.05
CA PHE A 209 -3.33 -1.21 -18.38
C PHE A 209 -2.11 -0.28 -18.41
N SER A 210 -1.21 -0.39 -17.46
CA SER A 210 0.03 0.41 -17.45
C SER A 210 0.92 0.11 -18.65
N ALA A 211 1.01 -1.15 -19.09
CA ALA A 211 1.76 -1.54 -20.28
C ALA A 211 1.15 -0.95 -21.56
N MET A 212 -0.17 -0.95 -21.67
CA MET A 212 -0.87 -0.36 -22.83
C MET A 212 -0.64 1.15 -22.94
N HIS A 213 -0.50 1.86 -21.82
CA HIS A 213 -0.30 3.32 -21.81
C HIS A 213 1.16 3.75 -22.02
N GLN A 214 2.12 2.85 -21.95
CA GLN A 214 3.53 3.23 -21.99
C GLN A 214 4.12 3.34 -23.39
N ASN A 215 3.39 3.03 -24.46
CA ASN A 215 3.90 3.00 -25.86
C ASN A 215 5.23 2.25 -26.01
N LYS A 216 5.56 1.37 -25.09
CA LYS A 216 6.76 0.56 -25.19
C LYS A 216 6.51 -0.48 -26.28
N GLY A 217 7.37 -0.45 -27.27
CA GLY A 217 7.52 -1.56 -28.18
C GLY A 217 7.63 -2.86 -27.37
N SER A 218 7.05 -3.91 -27.90
CA SER A 218 7.05 -5.22 -27.29
C SER A 218 8.43 -5.60 -26.77
N PRO A 219 8.62 -5.93 -25.49
CA PRO A 219 9.84 -6.61 -25.08
C PRO A 219 9.98 -7.87 -25.94
N GLY A 220 11.18 -8.20 -26.34
CA GLY A 220 11.46 -9.38 -27.13
C GLY A 220 10.98 -10.69 -26.49
N PRO A 221 11.09 -11.81 -27.17
CA PRO A 221 10.72 -13.11 -26.62
C PRO A 221 11.45 -13.35 -25.29
N LEU A 222 10.77 -13.98 -24.34
CA LEU A 222 11.41 -14.40 -23.09
C LEU A 222 12.64 -15.28 -23.42
N PRO A 223 13.77 -15.13 -22.71
CA PRO A 223 14.87 -16.08 -22.80
C PRO A 223 14.37 -17.52 -22.61
N GLY A 224 14.96 -18.49 -23.28
CA GLY A 224 14.45 -19.87 -23.36
C GLY A 224 14.14 -20.51 -21.99
N GLU A 225 14.92 -20.21 -20.95
CA GLU A 225 14.64 -20.68 -19.60
C GLU A 225 13.36 -20.04 -19.02
N ARG A 226 13.19 -18.75 -19.21
CA ARG A 226 11.99 -18.02 -18.74
C ARG A 226 10.72 -18.48 -19.47
N GLU A 227 10.82 -18.77 -20.75
CA GLU A 227 9.75 -19.34 -21.53
C GLU A 227 9.33 -20.73 -21.00
N ARG A 228 10.30 -21.57 -20.63
CA ARG A 228 10.01 -22.86 -19.99
C ARG A 228 9.30 -22.69 -18.66
N MET A 229 9.84 -21.83 -17.78
CA MET A 229 9.24 -21.55 -16.48
C MET A 229 7.81 -21.00 -16.62
N TRP A 230 7.56 -20.15 -17.62
CA TRP A 230 6.22 -19.66 -17.92
C TRP A 230 5.27 -20.79 -18.31
N ARG A 231 5.68 -21.69 -19.18
CA ARG A 231 4.86 -22.85 -19.57
C ARG A 231 4.56 -23.75 -18.39
N GLU A 232 5.53 -23.98 -17.53
CA GLU A 232 5.35 -24.76 -16.30
C GLU A 232 4.35 -24.07 -15.36
N ALA A 233 4.49 -22.76 -15.12
CA ALA A 233 3.55 -21.99 -14.31
C ALA A 233 2.12 -22.05 -14.89
N MET A 234 1.97 -21.92 -16.21
CA MET A 234 0.66 -22.00 -16.86
C MET A 234 0.06 -23.41 -16.87
N ASN A 235 0.83 -24.44 -16.52
CA ASN A 235 0.30 -25.78 -16.26
C ASN A 235 -0.26 -25.94 -14.84
N ASN A 236 0.05 -25.04 -13.91
CA ASN A 236 -0.53 -25.03 -12.58
C ASN A 236 -2.07 -24.89 -12.70
N PRO A 237 -2.86 -25.81 -12.10
CA PRO A 237 -4.33 -25.76 -12.13
C PRO A 237 -4.90 -24.45 -11.60
N ASP A 238 -4.29 -23.87 -10.58
CA ASP A 238 -4.73 -22.62 -9.95
C ASP A 238 -4.58 -21.44 -10.94
N TYR A 239 -3.51 -21.42 -11.71
CA TYR A 239 -3.31 -20.40 -12.75
C TYR A 239 -4.22 -20.63 -13.97
N LYS A 240 -4.54 -21.88 -14.29
CA LYS A 240 -5.42 -22.19 -15.44
C LYS A 240 -6.81 -21.57 -15.32
N MET A 241 -7.33 -21.37 -14.11
CA MET A 241 -8.60 -20.69 -13.89
C MET A 241 -8.59 -19.24 -14.42
N TYR A 242 -7.43 -18.61 -14.43
CA TYR A 242 -7.23 -17.20 -14.84
C TYR A 242 -6.49 -17.07 -16.17
N ARG A 243 -6.44 -18.14 -16.96
CA ARG A 243 -5.70 -18.18 -18.22
C ARG A 243 -6.06 -17.04 -19.17
N HIS A 244 -7.31 -16.62 -19.19
CA HIS A 244 -7.77 -15.48 -19.98
C HIS A 244 -7.07 -14.18 -19.57
N VAL A 245 -6.85 -13.93 -18.27
CA VAL A 245 -6.11 -12.76 -17.75
C VAL A 245 -4.64 -12.87 -18.12
N PHE A 246 -4.03 -14.02 -17.89
CA PHE A 246 -2.62 -14.22 -18.15
C PHE A 246 -2.28 -14.19 -19.64
N ASN A 247 -3.15 -14.69 -20.50
CA ASN A 247 -2.96 -14.60 -21.94
C ASN A 247 -2.98 -13.15 -22.45
N LEU A 248 -3.75 -12.25 -21.82
CA LEU A 248 -3.70 -10.83 -22.16
C LEU A 248 -2.34 -10.20 -21.83
N ILE A 249 -1.72 -10.63 -20.73
CA ILE A 249 -0.40 -10.15 -20.29
C ILE A 249 0.72 -10.82 -21.09
N ALA A 250 0.53 -12.08 -21.49
CA ALA A 250 1.50 -12.92 -22.19
C ALA A 250 1.42 -12.83 -23.71
N GLN A 251 0.66 -11.92 -24.29
CA GLN A 251 0.62 -11.73 -25.73
C GLN A 251 2.02 -11.44 -26.26
N LYS A 252 2.32 -12.04 -27.42
CA LYS A 252 3.62 -11.93 -28.07
C LYS A 252 4.06 -10.47 -28.12
N GLY A 253 5.13 -10.19 -27.41
CA GLY A 253 5.73 -8.89 -27.40
C GLY A 253 5.24 -7.90 -26.33
N GLN A 254 4.36 -8.25 -25.42
CA GLN A 254 3.83 -7.35 -24.38
C GLN A 254 4.20 -7.78 -22.96
N HIS A 255 5.32 -8.41 -22.78
CA HIS A 255 5.76 -8.88 -21.47
C HIS A 255 6.29 -7.73 -20.62
N MET A 256 5.62 -7.42 -19.51
CA MET A 256 6.22 -6.60 -18.46
C MET A 256 7.04 -7.53 -17.53
N PRO A 257 8.38 -7.49 -17.61
CA PRO A 257 9.22 -8.44 -16.86
C PRO A 257 8.91 -8.55 -15.37
N PRO A 258 8.61 -7.45 -14.63
CA PRO A 258 8.29 -7.56 -13.21
C PRO A 258 7.06 -8.42 -12.92
N PHE A 259 5.99 -8.28 -13.69
CA PHE A 259 4.76 -9.07 -13.50
C PHE A 259 4.95 -10.54 -13.89
N PHE A 260 5.67 -10.77 -14.96
CA PHE A 260 6.04 -12.12 -15.36
C PHE A 260 6.84 -12.85 -14.30
N ASN A 261 7.79 -12.15 -13.68
CA ASN A 261 8.63 -12.74 -12.65
C ASN A 261 7.81 -13.22 -11.46
N VAL A 262 6.82 -12.45 -11.00
CA VAL A 262 5.95 -12.87 -9.90
C VAL A 262 5.11 -14.10 -10.25
N LEU A 263 4.61 -14.22 -11.48
CA LEU A 263 3.86 -15.40 -11.91
C LEU A 263 4.73 -16.65 -12.06
N ILE A 264 5.93 -16.47 -12.60
CA ILE A 264 6.87 -17.58 -12.84
C ILE A 264 7.50 -18.04 -11.53
N ASP A 265 7.83 -17.10 -10.66
CA ASP A 265 8.56 -17.36 -9.43
C ASP A 265 8.17 -16.36 -8.32
N ALA A 266 7.08 -16.69 -7.63
CA ALA A 266 6.57 -15.88 -6.51
C ALA A 266 7.32 -16.20 -5.21
N PHE A 267 8.66 -16.18 -5.26
CA PHE A 267 9.52 -16.43 -4.12
C PHE A 267 10.55 -15.33 -3.94
N ASP A 268 10.82 -15.00 -2.68
CA ASP A 268 11.92 -14.11 -2.33
C ASP A 268 13.28 -14.82 -2.45
N SER A 269 14.30 -14.04 -2.70
CA SER A 269 15.68 -14.45 -2.53
C SER A 269 16.18 -14.00 -1.16
N GLU A 270 16.75 -14.90 -0.37
CA GLU A 270 17.34 -14.57 0.93
C GLU A 270 18.40 -13.46 0.80
N ALA A 271 19.27 -13.58 -0.20
CA ALA A 271 20.29 -12.57 -0.49
C ALA A 271 19.68 -11.21 -0.86
N ALA A 272 18.56 -11.19 -1.58
CA ALA A 272 17.88 -9.94 -1.94
C ALA A 272 17.24 -9.27 -0.71
N VAL A 273 16.70 -10.06 0.21
CA VAL A 273 16.13 -9.55 1.48
C VAL A 273 17.23 -8.94 2.34
N GLU A 274 18.36 -9.65 2.56
CA GLU A 274 19.49 -9.17 3.33
C GLU A 274 20.09 -7.89 2.73
N LYS A 275 20.28 -7.87 1.42
CA LYS A 275 20.76 -6.68 0.70
C LYS A 275 19.83 -5.49 0.91
N SER A 276 18.51 -5.69 0.78
CA SER A 276 17.53 -4.63 0.97
C SER A 276 17.55 -4.07 2.38
N GLU A 277 17.66 -4.92 3.40
CA GLU A 277 17.77 -4.49 4.81
C GLU A 277 19.03 -3.65 5.04
N ALA A 278 20.18 -4.08 4.51
CA ALA A 278 21.43 -3.33 4.61
C ALA A 278 21.39 -1.97 3.90
N GLU A 279 20.54 -1.82 2.89
CA GLU A 279 20.41 -0.56 2.15
C GLU A 279 19.67 0.54 2.91
N PHE A 280 18.89 0.23 3.95
CA PHE A 280 18.27 1.27 4.77
C PHE A 280 19.29 2.15 5.48
N ASP A 281 20.47 1.62 5.82
CA ASP A 281 21.54 2.40 6.43
C ASP A 281 22.16 3.43 5.48
N LYS A 282 21.94 3.31 4.18
CA LYS A 282 22.38 4.28 3.17
C LYS A 282 21.46 5.51 3.09
N VAL A 283 20.21 5.40 3.54
CA VAL A 283 19.26 6.52 3.53
C VAL A 283 19.66 7.53 4.61
N LYS A 284 20.19 8.67 4.19
CA LYS A 284 20.64 9.77 5.07
C LYS A 284 19.73 10.99 5.01
N VAL A 285 18.89 11.06 3.98
CA VAL A 285 18.00 12.19 3.77
C VAL A 285 16.79 12.12 4.69
N PRO A 286 16.33 13.24 5.25
CA PRO A 286 15.08 13.33 5.97
C PRO A 286 13.92 12.75 5.16
N THR A 287 13.11 11.92 5.79
CA THR A 287 12.05 11.15 5.12
C THR A 287 10.72 11.29 5.83
N TYR A 288 9.72 11.86 5.16
CA TYR A 288 8.35 11.87 5.65
C TYR A 288 7.52 10.87 4.84
N THR A 289 7.22 9.73 5.41
CA THR A 289 6.47 8.66 4.74
C THR A 289 5.06 8.51 5.30
N GLY A 290 4.17 7.90 4.54
CA GLY A 290 2.82 7.67 4.99
C GLY A 290 1.93 6.97 3.98
N SER A 291 0.73 6.62 4.42
CA SER A 291 -0.29 5.99 3.58
C SER A 291 -1.68 6.14 4.21
N GLY A 292 -2.73 5.95 3.41
CA GLY A 292 -4.09 5.76 3.91
C GLY A 292 -4.32 4.37 4.48
N TRP A 293 -5.25 4.25 5.45
CA TRP A 293 -5.61 2.94 6.03
C TRP A 293 -6.13 1.94 4.99
N TYR A 294 -6.80 2.42 3.95
CA TYR A 294 -7.32 1.63 2.84
C TYR A 294 -6.56 1.86 1.54
N GLY A 295 -5.30 2.27 1.61
CA GLY A 295 -4.47 2.60 0.45
C GLY A 295 -4.59 1.58 -0.69
N TYR A 296 -4.14 2.00 -1.88
CA TYR A 296 -4.28 1.28 -3.13
C TYR A 296 -4.11 -0.24 -2.97
N THR A 297 -5.03 -1.01 -3.56
CA THR A 297 -5.04 -2.47 -3.60
C THR A 297 -4.61 -3.14 -2.29
N TYR A 298 -5.55 -3.36 -1.37
CA TYR A 298 -5.31 -4.10 -0.12
C TYR A 298 -4.15 -3.63 0.74
N LYS A 299 -3.98 -2.32 0.84
CA LYS A 299 -3.04 -1.74 1.81
C LYS A 299 -1.57 -2.09 1.57
N THR A 300 -1.19 -2.47 0.35
CA THR A 300 0.22 -2.75 0.03
C THR A 300 1.10 -1.53 0.31
N HIS A 301 0.60 -0.33 0.05
CA HIS A 301 1.29 0.93 0.37
C HIS A 301 1.43 1.13 1.88
N LEU A 302 0.43 0.76 2.66
CA LEU A 302 0.45 0.87 4.11
C LEU A 302 1.58 0.05 4.73
N ASN A 303 1.79 -1.16 4.24
CA ASN A 303 2.86 -2.03 4.71
C ASN A 303 4.24 -1.43 4.43
N GLY A 304 4.40 -0.90 3.21
CA GLY A 304 5.64 -0.27 2.77
C GLY A 304 6.05 0.92 3.63
N CYS A 305 5.18 1.89 3.84
CA CYS A 305 5.51 3.10 4.58
C CYS A 305 5.90 2.81 6.04
N GLN A 306 5.24 1.84 6.68
CA GLN A 306 5.57 1.43 8.05
C GLN A 306 6.93 0.71 8.10
N HIS A 307 7.21 -0.13 7.09
CA HIS A 307 8.49 -0.80 7.00
C HIS A 307 9.64 0.19 6.84
N TRP A 308 9.50 1.20 5.97
CA TRP A 308 10.47 2.26 5.80
C TRP A 308 10.67 3.06 7.08
N TYR A 309 9.60 3.50 7.71
CA TYR A 309 9.67 4.25 8.97
C TYR A 309 10.47 3.49 10.05
N ARG A 310 10.24 2.19 10.20
CA ARG A 310 10.96 1.38 11.21
C ARG A 310 12.45 1.25 10.94
N ASN A 311 12.87 1.22 9.68
CA ASN A 311 14.24 0.89 9.31
C ASN A 311 15.12 2.10 8.98
N ILE A 312 14.57 3.22 8.51
CA ILE A 312 15.33 4.45 8.26
C ILE A 312 15.82 5.04 9.58
N LYS A 313 17.09 5.44 9.63
CA LYS A 313 17.73 6.08 10.79
C LYS A 313 17.84 7.60 10.66
N ALA A 314 17.70 8.16 9.47
CA ALA A 314 17.64 9.59 9.23
C ALA A 314 16.44 10.24 9.96
N PRO A 315 16.41 11.58 10.12
CA PRO A 315 15.20 12.25 10.60
C PRO A 315 13.97 11.81 9.81
N LYS A 316 12.91 11.42 10.52
CA LYS A 316 11.78 10.78 9.87
C LYS A 316 10.45 11.10 10.52
N LYS A 317 9.39 11.08 9.71
CA LYS A 317 8.00 11.14 10.16
C LYS A 317 7.16 10.09 9.48
N LEU A 318 6.09 9.66 10.15
CA LEU A 318 5.09 8.73 9.65
C LEU A 318 3.70 9.33 9.80
N GLN A 319 2.95 9.40 8.71
CA GLN A 319 1.54 9.75 8.76
C GLN A 319 0.69 8.61 8.22
N LEU A 320 -0.24 8.14 9.05
CA LEU A 320 -1.22 7.14 8.68
C LEU A 320 -2.57 7.84 8.56
N ALA A 321 -2.94 8.12 7.31
CA ALA A 321 -4.05 9.00 6.96
C ALA A 321 -5.41 8.35 7.20
N GLY A 322 -6.48 9.07 6.83
CA GLY A 322 -7.84 8.61 6.87
C GLY A 322 -8.12 7.39 5.98
N PRO A 323 -9.38 6.99 5.83
CA PRO A 323 -9.73 5.69 5.25
C PRO A 323 -9.42 5.54 3.76
N ALA A 324 -9.28 6.62 3.01
CA ALA A 324 -9.12 6.57 1.57
C ALA A 324 -7.66 6.70 1.10
N HIS A 325 -7.42 6.37 -0.15
CA HIS A 325 -6.20 6.74 -0.87
C HIS A 325 -6.09 8.26 -0.98
N LEU A 326 -4.86 8.79 -1.12
CA LEU A 326 -4.65 10.23 -1.25
C LEU A 326 -5.41 10.84 -2.43
N GLU A 327 -5.92 12.05 -2.23
CA GLU A 327 -6.56 12.85 -3.24
C GLU A 327 -5.57 13.22 -4.35
N ARG A 328 -6.02 13.17 -5.58
CA ARG A 328 -5.24 13.51 -6.76
C ARG A 328 -5.67 14.87 -7.31
N PRO A 329 -4.75 15.75 -7.63
CA PRO A 329 -3.31 15.66 -7.68
C PRO A 329 -2.59 16.00 -6.36
N TYR A 330 -2.96 15.41 -5.25
CA TYR A 330 -2.26 15.55 -3.98
C TYR A 330 -2.62 16.82 -3.18
N ARG A 331 -3.78 17.36 -3.40
CA ARG A 331 -4.20 18.64 -2.81
C ARG A 331 -4.43 18.57 -1.31
N THR A 332 -4.96 17.46 -0.82
CA THR A 332 -5.25 17.29 0.61
C THR A 332 -3.99 17.44 1.49
N PHE A 333 -2.82 17.04 0.97
CA PHE A 333 -1.56 17.03 1.72
C PHE A 333 -0.55 18.06 1.24
N HIS A 334 -0.85 18.87 0.26
CA HIS A 334 0.13 19.79 -0.33
C HIS A 334 0.70 20.79 0.71
N SER A 335 -0.09 21.23 1.68
CA SER A 335 0.38 22.09 2.75
C SER A 335 1.40 21.40 3.66
N GLU A 336 1.22 20.13 3.96
CA GLU A 336 2.18 19.36 4.76
C GLU A 336 3.44 19.04 3.96
N VAL A 337 3.31 18.75 2.66
CA VAL A 337 4.46 18.61 1.74
C VAL A 337 5.26 19.90 1.68
N LEU A 338 4.57 21.05 1.57
CA LEU A 338 5.21 22.38 1.59
C LEU A 338 5.95 22.61 2.90
N ARG A 339 5.29 22.37 4.03
CA ARG A 339 5.82 22.52 5.39
C ARG A 339 7.10 21.72 5.60
N TRP A 340 7.12 20.46 5.12
CA TRP A 340 8.28 19.59 5.17
C TRP A 340 9.46 20.14 4.35
N HIS A 341 9.20 20.51 3.09
CA HIS A 341 10.24 21.00 2.21
C HIS A 341 10.70 22.42 2.56
N ASP A 342 9.82 23.28 3.04
CA ASP A 342 10.20 24.60 3.55
C ASP A 342 11.20 24.48 4.72
N HIS A 343 11.00 23.49 5.60
CA HIS A 343 11.97 23.22 6.67
C HIS A 343 13.33 22.77 6.12
N TRP A 344 13.34 21.73 5.29
CA TRP A 344 14.60 21.07 4.88
C TRP A 344 15.33 21.73 3.70
N LEU A 345 14.62 22.36 2.79
CA LEU A 345 15.21 22.96 1.59
C LEU A 345 15.42 24.48 1.74
N LYS A 346 14.55 25.16 2.48
CA LYS A 346 14.64 26.61 2.69
C LYS A 346 15.15 27.00 4.08
N GLY A 347 15.28 26.04 5.00
CA GLY A 347 15.71 26.31 6.37
C GLY A 347 14.71 27.11 7.19
N LEU A 348 13.43 27.10 6.82
CA LEU A 348 12.40 27.84 7.55
C LEU A 348 12.02 27.07 8.83
N ASP A 349 11.76 27.81 9.89
CA ASP A 349 11.19 27.25 11.10
C ASP A 349 9.69 27.00 10.87
N THR A 350 9.34 25.75 10.64
CA THR A 350 7.95 25.32 10.36
C THR A 350 7.33 24.53 11.51
N GLY A 351 8.08 24.28 12.57
CA GLY A 351 7.66 23.44 13.69
C GLY A 351 7.45 21.96 13.34
N VAL A 352 7.74 21.52 12.10
CA VAL A 352 7.43 20.15 11.65
C VAL A 352 8.22 19.08 12.41
N MET A 353 9.42 19.40 12.88
CA MET A 353 10.26 18.47 13.66
C MET A 353 10.05 18.55 15.17
N GLU A 354 9.30 19.52 15.65
CA GLU A 354 8.95 19.69 17.07
C GLU A 354 7.74 18.83 17.47
N GLU A 355 6.95 18.43 16.50
CA GLU A 355 5.80 17.54 16.69
C GLU A 355 6.24 16.08 16.84
N PRO A 356 5.46 15.23 17.55
CA PRO A 356 5.69 13.80 17.58
C PRO A 356 5.88 13.22 16.17
N PRO A 357 6.81 12.27 15.97
CA PRO A 357 7.14 11.78 14.65
C PRO A 357 6.04 10.96 13.98
N VAL A 358 5.11 10.43 14.74
CA VAL A 358 4.00 9.61 14.22
C VAL A 358 2.68 10.34 14.40
N ARG A 359 1.91 10.39 13.31
CA ARG A 359 0.56 10.92 13.31
C ARG A 359 -0.36 9.93 12.62
N PHE A 360 -1.50 9.63 13.22
CA PHE A 360 -2.43 8.65 12.70
C PHE A 360 -3.89 9.01 12.94
N TRP A 361 -4.72 8.65 11.98
CA TRP A 361 -6.17 8.80 12.07
C TRP A 361 -6.81 7.61 12.77
N VAL A 362 -7.62 7.85 13.77
CA VAL A 362 -8.36 6.80 14.47
C VAL A 362 -9.76 6.68 13.90
N MET A 363 -10.02 5.59 13.18
CA MET A 363 -11.35 5.26 12.67
C MET A 363 -12.34 5.03 13.81
N GLY A 364 -13.62 5.30 13.61
CA GLY A 364 -14.64 5.20 14.66
C GLY A 364 -14.65 6.34 15.66
N LEU A 365 -13.49 6.89 16.01
CA LEU A 365 -13.35 8.16 16.72
C LEU A 365 -13.37 9.34 15.76
N ASN A 366 -12.80 9.15 14.56
CA ASN A 366 -12.64 10.16 13.53
C ASN A 366 -11.83 11.37 13.97
N GLU A 367 -10.69 11.10 14.60
CA GLU A 367 -9.76 12.10 15.10
C GLU A 367 -8.32 11.72 14.79
N TRP A 368 -7.47 12.74 14.63
CA TRP A 368 -6.03 12.57 14.57
C TRP A 368 -5.45 12.34 15.97
N ARG A 369 -4.49 11.42 16.03
CA ARG A 369 -3.66 11.19 17.21
C ARG A 369 -2.19 11.23 16.82
N SER A 370 -1.33 11.53 17.78
CA SER A 370 0.12 11.53 17.61
C SER A 370 0.79 10.59 18.61
N ALA A 371 1.97 10.11 18.27
CA ALA A 371 2.78 9.22 19.10
C ALA A 371 4.28 9.40 18.83
N ASP A 372 5.08 9.00 19.82
CA ASP A 372 6.54 9.13 19.76
C ASP A 372 7.20 8.02 18.90
N ASP A 373 6.51 6.91 18.65
CA ASP A 373 7.01 5.82 17.82
C ASP A 373 5.87 4.94 17.28
N TRP A 374 6.20 4.04 16.34
CA TRP A 374 5.30 3.06 15.76
C TRP A 374 5.95 1.67 15.67
N PRO A 375 5.34 0.60 16.25
CA PRO A 375 4.09 0.62 17.06
C PRO A 375 4.20 1.49 18.30
N LEU A 376 3.03 1.95 18.81
CA LEU A 376 2.98 2.85 19.95
C LEU A 376 3.64 2.20 21.18
N PRO A 377 4.53 2.90 21.91
CA PRO A 377 5.24 2.32 23.06
C PRO A 377 4.33 1.79 24.17
N GLN A 378 3.15 2.42 24.37
CA GLN A 378 2.17 2.03 25.39
C GLN A 378 1.25 0.87 24.98
N THR A 379 1.48 0.25 23.83
CA THR A 379 0.62 -0.82 23.30
C THR A 379 0.57 -2.02 24.25
N GLN A 380 -0.63 -2.43 24.62
CA GLN A 380 -0.90 -3.68 25.34
C GLN A 380 -1.35 -4.77 24.35
N TRP A 381 -0.46 -5.69 24.04
CA TRP A 381 -0.74 -6.79 23.14
C TRP A 381 -1.69 -7.80 23.77
N THR A 382 -2.95 -7.78 23.37
CA THR A 382 -4.03 -8.56 23.99
C THR A 382 -4.53 -9.64 23.05
N LYS A 383 -4.53 -10.88 23.53
CA LYS A 383 -5.06 -12.03 22.80
C LYS A 383 -6.57 -12.14 22.99
N PHE A 384 -7.26 -12.34 21.89
CA PHE A 384 -8.66 -12.76 21.86
C PHE A 384 -8.72 -14.16 21.24
N TYR A 385 -9.10 -15.14 22.05
CA TYR A 385 -9.13 -16.55 21.67
C TYR A 385 -10.42 -16.90 20.93
N LEU A 386 -10.28 -17.69 19.87
CA LEU A 386 -11.39 -18.31 19.19
C LEU A 386 -11.97 -19.39 20.08
N LYS A 387 -13.29 -19.53 20.11
CA LYS A 387 -14.01 -20.58 20.84
C LYS A 387 -15.16 -21.12 19.99
N GLY A 388 -15.56 -22.32 20.25
CA GLY A 388 -16.71 -22.94 19.59
C GLY A 388 -17.94 -22.04 19.55
N TRP A 389 -18.78 -22.24 18.55
CA TRP A 389 -19.94 -21.40 18.24
C TRP A 389 -19.56 -19.97 17.82
N GLU A 390 -18.44 -19.85 17.12
CA GLU A 390 -17.97 -18.58 16.54
C GLU A 390 -17.83 -17.44 17.56
N ARG A 391 -17.41 -17.75 18.77
CA ARG A 391 -17.17 -16.76 19.83
C ARG A 391 -15.72 -16.32 19.86
N LEU A 392 -15.49 -15.07 20.17
CA LEU A 392 -14.19 -14.44 20.40
C LEU A 392 -14.14 -13.86 21.82
N THR A 393 -13.11 -14.20 22.60
CA THR A 393 -13.01 -13.82 24.02
C THR A 393 -11.57 -13.62 24.46
N ALA A 394 -11.31 -12.74 25.40
CA ALA A 394 -9.99 -12.56 26.02
C ALA A 394 -9.60 -13.74 26.94
N ASP A 395 -10.55 -14.60 27.32
CA ASP A 395 -10.28 -15.71 28.22
C ASP A 395 -9.65 -16.89 27.48
N LEU A 396 -8.54 -17.39 27.98
CA LEU A 396 -7.90 -18.60 27.46
C LEU A 396 -8.91 -19.79 27.51
N PRO A 397 -8.94 -20.66 26.50
CA PRO A 397 -9.76 -21.85 26.54
C PRO A 397 -9.52 -22.68 27.82
N ALA A 398 -10.61 -23.13 28.45
CA ALA A 398 -10.52 -23.97 29.62
C ALA A 398 -9.82 -25.30 29.29
N PRO A 399 -9.17 -25.98 30.26
CA PRO A 399 -8.70 -27.35 30.06
C PRO A 399 -9.87 -28.23 29.67
N SER A 400 -9.78 -28.91 28.53
CA SER A 400 -10.77 -29.90 28.13
C SER A 400 -10.65 -31.12 29.10
N SER A 401 -11.74 -31.55 29.70
CA SER A 401 -11.80 -32.91 30.23
C SER A 401 -11.73 -33.88 29.03
N ALA A 402 -11.21 -35.08 29.23
CA ALA A 402 -11.11 -36.07 28.16
C ALA A 402 -12.47 -36.42 27.51
N SER A 403 -13.58 -36.02 28.14
CA SER A 403 -14.95 -36.17 27.65
C SER A 403 -15.50 -34.97 26.87
N GLU A 404 -14.78 -33.84 26.81
CA GLU A 404 -15.20 -32.59 26.15
C GLU A 404 -14.25 -32.20 25.03
N VAL A 405 -14.04 -33.09 24.06
CA VAL A 405 -13.35 -32.70 22.83
C VAL A 405 -14.26 -31.74 22.06
N GLN A 406 -13.92 -30.48 22.07
CA GLN A 406 -14.61 -29.51 21.21
C GLN A 406 -14.18 -29.76 19.75
N PRO A 407 -15.12 -30.10 18.86
CA PRO A 407 -14.79 -30.26 17.45
C PRO A 407 -14.29 -28.92 16.88
N PRO A 408 -13.41 -28.99 15.87
CA PRO A 408 -13.02 -27.75 15.17
C PRO A 408 -14.23 -27.17 14.43
N ASP A 409 -14.29 -25.83 14.34
CA ASP A 409 -15.19 -25.19 13.41
C ASP A 409 -14.67 -25.40 11.99
N ALA A 410 -15.57 -25.56 11.00
CA ALA A 410 -15.16 -25.91 9.65
C ALA A 410 -15.97 -25.20 8.56
N PHE A 411 -15.32 -24.97 7.43
CA PHE A 411 -15.97 -24.55 6.18
C PHE A 411 -15.30 -25.19 4.97
N ALA A 412 -16.06 -25.38 3.89
CA ALA A 412 -15.55 -25.89 2.63
C ALA A 412 -15.69 -24.82 1.55
N GLN A 413 -14.59 -24.39 0.95
CA GLN A 413 -14.57 -23.41 -0.14
C GLN A 413 -14.35 -24.10 -1.47
N MET A 414 -15.28 -23.97 -2.37
CA MET A 414 -15.14 -24.35 -3.77
C MET A 414 -14.35 -23.28 -4.55
N PRO A 415 -13.65 -23.64 -5.62
CA PRO A 415 -12.97 -22.67 -6.46
C PRO A 415 -13.94 -21.69 -7.14
N PRO A 416 -13.51 -20.47 -7.49
CA PRO A 416 -14.38 -19.48 -8.11
C PRO A 416 -14.87 -19.87 -9.52
N SER A 417 -14.28 -20.89 -10.13
CA SER A 417 -14.80 -21.51 -11.37
C SER A 417 -16.10 -22.31 -11.13
N GLN A 418 -16.45 -22.61 -9.90
CA GLN A 418 -17.60 -23.44 -9.52
C GLN A 418 -18.59 -22.73 -8.59
N THR A 419 -18.19 -21.62 -7.98
CA THR A 419 -19.04 -20.85 -7.06
C THR A 419 -18.70 -19.36 -7.08
N ASN A 420 -19.69 -18.52 -6.81
CA ASN A 420 -19.52 -17.10 -6.48
C ASN A 420 -19.72 -16.82 -4.99
N THR A 421 -19.86 -17.87 -4.18
CA THR A 421 -20.11 -17.75 -2.75
C THR A 421 -18.81 -17.89 -1.96
N ILE A 422 -18.52 -16.91 -1.10
CA ILE A 422 -17.41 -16.97 -0.15
C ILE A 422 -17.92 -17.66 1.12
N GLN A 423 -17.32 -18.78 1.45
CA GLN A 423 -17.52 -19.46 2.73
C GLN A 423 -16.58 -18.89 3.78
N ARG A 424 -17.06 -18.75 5.00
CA ARG A 424 -16.27 -18.18 6.10
C ARG A 424 -16.72 -18.71 7.45
N LEU A 425 -15.81 -18.68 8.43
CA LEU A 425 -16.11 -18.69 9.85
C LEU A 425 -16.09 -17.25 10.35
N ARG A 426 -17.01 -16.90 11.25
CA ARG A 426 -17.15 -15.55 11.78
C ARG A 426 -17.12 -15.57 13.31
N TYR A 427 -16.00 -15.19 13.90
CA TYR A 427 -15.83 -15.12 15.35
C TYR A 427 -16.10 -13.70 15.86
N MET A 428 -16.93 -13.58 16.91
CA MET A 428 -17.33 -12.30 17.46
C MET A 428 -17.23 -12.26 18.98
N THR A 429 -16.86 -11.11 19.52
CA THR A 429 -17.01 -10.87 20.96
C THR A 429 -18.47 -10.70 21.32
N GLU A 430 -18.80 -10.86 22.62
CA GLU A 430 -20.01 -10.25 23.15
C GLU A 430 -19.96 -8.72 22.97
N PRO A 431 -21.10 -8.01 23.07
CA PRO A 431 -21.09 -6.55 23.03
C PRO A 431 -20.08 -6.02 24.06
N LEU A 432 -19.17 -5.15 23.59
CA LEU A 432 -18.11 -4.60 24.44
C LEU A 432 -18.71 -3.81 25.61
N PRO A 433 -18.27 -4.04 26.84
CA PRO A 433 -18.77 -3.32 28.00
C PRO A 433 -18.29 -1.86 28.08
N ARG A 434 -17.24 -1.53 27.34
CA ARG A 434 -16.62 -0.20 27.26
C ARG A 434 -15.99 0.00 25.90
N ASP A 435 -15.62 1.23 25.59
CA ASP A 435 -14.84 1.56 24.40
C ASP A 435 -13.48 0.84 24.42
N VAL A 436 -13.03 0.40 23.25
CA VAL A 436 -11.73 -0.27 23.07
C VAL A 436 -10.99 0.40 21.91
N LEU A 437 -9.88 1.06 22.22
CA LEU A 437 -9.01 1.69 21.23
C LEU A 437 -7.91 0.70 20.82
N ILE A 438 -7.77 0.49 19.52
CA ILE A 438 -6.61 -0.20 18.93
C ILE A 438 -5.83 0.77 18.06
N ALA A 439 -4.49 0.64 18.05
CA ALA A 439 -3.62 1.33 17.09
C ALA A 439 -2.30 0.58 16.94
N GLY A 440 -2.07 -0.04 15.79
CA GLY A 440 -0.84 -0.78 15.55
C GLY A 440 -0.99 -1.96 14.59
N PRO A 441 0.11 -2.71 14.38
CA PRO A 441 0.11 -3.99 13.71
C PRO A 441 -0.76 -5.02 14.44
N ILE A 442 -1.28 -5.99 13.70
CA ILE A 442 -2.20 -7.01 14.19
C ILE A 442 -1.71 -8.37 13.70
N ALA A 443 -1.94 -9.41 14.47
CA ALA A 443 -1.62 -10.76 14.04
C ALA A 443 -2.75 -11.74 14.38
N VAL A 444 -2.87 -12.83 13.62
CA VAL A 444 -3.77 -13.95 13.91
C VAL A 444 -2.95 -15.22 13.93
N THR A 445 -3.10 -16.01 14.96
CA THR A 445 -2.56 -17.37 15.03
C THR A 445 -3.70 -18.36 14.87
N LEU A 446 -3.63 -19.22 13.85
CA LEU A 446 -4.58 -20.31 13.64
C LEU A 446 -3.87 -21.65 13.83
N TYR A 447 -4.48 -22.53 14.59
CA TYR A 447 -4.19 -23.97 14.58
C TYR A 447 -5.24 -24.61 13.70
N ALA A 448 -4.85 -25.07 12.52
CA ALA A 448 -5.82 -25.50 11.53
C ALA A 448 -5.35 -26.69 10.70
N ALA A 449 -6.30 -27.48 10.22
CA ALA A 449 -6.06 -28.57 9.28
C ALA A 449 -6.84 -28.33 7.99
N ILE A 450 -6.27 -28.77 6.87
CA ILE A 450 -6.92 -28.77 5.56
C ILE A 450 -6.85 -30.18 4.95
N ASP A 451 -7.77 -30.51 4.04
CA ASP A 451 -7.80 -31.78 3.33
C ASP A 451 -6.99 -31.79 2.03
N GLN A 452 -6.33 -30.69 1.71
CA GLN A 452 -5.46 -30.50 0.54
C GLN A 452 -4.03 -30.17 0.97
N ASP A 453 -3.13 -30.12 0.01
CA ASP A 453 -1.71 -29.80 0.20
C ASP A 453 -1.40 -28.31 0.34
N ASP A 454 -2.36 -27.43 -0.01
CA ASP A 454 -2.23 -25.98 0.12
C ASP A 454 -3.59 -25.26 0.12
N THR A 455 -3.61 -24.04 0.64
CA THR A 455 -4.74 -23.11 0.60
C THR A 455 -4.27 -21.69 0.89
N ASN A 456 -5.17 -20.73 0.72
CA ASN A 456 -4.98 -19.39 1.26
C ASN A 456 -5.74 -19.25 2.58
N TRP A 457 -5.08 -18.73 3.60
CA TRP A 457 -5.74 -18.22 4.80
C TRP A 457 -5.90 -16.72 4.65
N ILE A 458 -7.13 -16.24 4.68
CA ILE A 458 -7.51 -14.83 4.60
C ILE A 458 -8.29 -14.49 5.85
N VAL A 459 -7.80 -13.50 6.59
CA VAL A 459 -8.44 -13.05 7.83
C VAL A 459 -8.85 -11.59 7.69
N ILE A 460 -10.05 -11.26 8.17
CA ILE A 460 -10.64 -9.93 8.02
C ILE A 460 -11.12 -9.45 9.39
N LEU A 461 -10.53 -8.37 9.89
CA LEU A 461 -10.96 -7.73 11.14
C LEU A 461 -12.06 -6.70 10.82
N LYS A 462 -13.14 -6.77 11.58
CA LYS A 462 -14.30 -5.89 11.42
C LYS A 462 -14.78 -5.30 12.74
N ASP A 463 -15.39 -4.15 12.65
CA ASP A 463 -16.15 -3.49 13.71
C ASP A 463 -17.65 -3.65 13.41
N LEU A 464 -18.38 -4.27 14.31
CA LEU A 464 -19.83 -4.50 14.19
C LEU A 464 -20.58 -3.68 15.23
N GLY A 465 -21.50 -2.84 14.79
CA GLY A 465 -22.33 -2.05 15.69
C GLY A 465 -23.43 -1.28 14.93
N PRO A 466 -24.49 -0.84 15.64
CA PRO A 466 -25.65 -0.22 15.01
C PRO A 466 -25.35 1.16 14.40
N ASP A 467 -24.30 1.81 14.88
CA ASP A 467 -23.87 3.16 14.51
C ASP A 467 -22.52 3.18 13.79
N VAL A 468 -22.04 2.03 13.30
CA VAL A 468 -20.85 1.99 12.46
C VAL A 468 -21.13 2.74 11.16
N SER A 469 -20.78 4.03 11.16
CA SER A 469 -20.81 4.81 9.94
C SER A 469 -19.51 4.62 9.17
N VAL A 470 -19.62 4.22 7.93
CA VAL A 470 -18.57 4.36 6.96
C VAL A 470 -18.76 5.73 6.34
N GLN A 471 -17.72 6.55 6.32
CA GLN A 471 -17.81 7.90 5.74
C GLN A 471 -18.17 7.85 4.26
N SER A 472 -17.77 6.80 3.57
CA SER A 472 -18.26 6.46 2.25
C SER A 472 -18.21 4.96 2.03
N VAL A 473 -19.24 4.40 1.45
CA VAL A 473 -19.24 3.06 0.87
C VAL A 473 -19.33 3.22 -0.62
N ARG A 474 -18.39 2.64 -1.31
CA ARG A 474 -18.50 2.50 -2.75
C ARG A 474 -19.54 1.42 -3.08
N GLU A 475 -20.67 1.87 -3.57
CA GLU A 475 -21.60 1.00 -4.30
C GLU A 475 -21.50 1.36 -5.77
N GLY A 476 -20.70 0.60 -6.50
CA GLY A 476 -20.40 0.91 -7.89
C GLY A 476 -19.79 2.29 -8.05
N GLU A 477 -20.41 3.17 -8.82
CA GLU A 477 -19.96 4.54 -9.07
C GLU A 477 -20.52 5.57 -8.08
N ARG A 478 -21.26 5.13 -7.06
CA ARG A 478 -21.91 6.05 -6.11
C ARG A 478 -21.28 5.98 -4.73
N GLU A 479 -20.96 7.14 -4.20
CA GLU A 479 -20.75 7.30 -2.78
C GLU A 479 -22.09 7.39 -2.08
N VAL A 480 -22.38 6.41 -1.28
CA VAL A 480 -23.59 6.43 -0.45
C VAL A 480 -23.15 6.47 0.99
N PRO A 481 -23.41 7.55 1.74
CA PRO A 481 -23.30 7.53 3.18
C PRO A 481 -24.22 6.45 3.71
N LYS A 482 -23.67 5.40 4.29
CA LYS A 482 -24.44 4.33 4.90
C LYS A 482 -24.00 4.10 6.33
N ASN A 483 -24.97 4.05 7.22
CA ASN A 483 -24.80 3.39 8.49
C ASN A 483 -24.84 1.88 8.23
N LEU A 484 -23.68 1.26 8.04
CA LEU A 484 -23.58 -0.19 7.93
C LEU A 484 -23.48 -0.80 9.32
N PRO A 485 -24.11 -1.95 9.56
CA PRO A 485 -23.96 -2.67 10.83
C PRO A 485 -22.56 -3.25 11.00
N GLU A 486 -21.76 -3.30 9.95
CA GLU A 486 -20.36 -3.76 9.99
C GLU A 486 -19.45 -2.86 9.15
N ARG A 487 -18.22 -2.69 9.61
CA ARG A 487 -17.15 -2.04 8.88
C ARG A 487 -15.91 -2.90 8.88
N GLU A 488 -15.39 -3.20 7.70
CA GLU A 488 -14.08 -3.81 7.58
C GLU A 488 -12.99 -2.82 7.97
N LEU A 489 -12.07 -3.24 8.83
CA LEU A 489 -10.94 -2.41 9.26
C LEU A 489 -9.66 -2.79 8.52
N THR A 490 -9.38 -4.09 8.44
CA THR A 490 -8.10 -4.57 7.88
C THR A 490 -8.15 -6.05 7.56
N ARG A 491 -7.15 -6.52 6.78
CA ARG A 491 -6.99 -7.92 6.36
C ARG A 491 -5.57 -8.41 6.56
N GLY A 492 -5.44 -9.73 6.60
CA GLY A 492 -4.18 -10.45 6.52
C GLY A 492 -4.29 -11.67 5.62
N TRP A 493 -3.16 -12.11 5.07
CA TRP A 493 -3.08 -13.22 4.14
C TRP A 493 -1.91 -14.13 4.48
N LEU A 494 -2.10 -15.43 4.32
CA LEU A 494 -1.01 -16.41 4.38
C LEU A 494 -1.36 -17.62 3.51
N LYS A 495 -0.49 -17.95 2.57
CA LYS A 495 -0.55 -19.22 1.86
C LYS A 495 -0.06 -20.33 2.79
N ALA A 496 -0.83 -21.41 2.94
CA ALA A 496 -0.55 -22.44 3.92
C ALA A 496 0.84 -23.07 3.77
N SER A 497 1.31 -23.21 2.52
CA SER A 497 2.65 -23.70 2.22
C SER A 497 3.78 -22.75 2.65
N HIS A 498 3.49 -21.47 2.89
CA HIS A 498 4.45 -20.44 3.31
C HIS A 498 4.44 -20.17 4.83
N ARG A 499 3.93 -21.09 5.65
CA ARG A 499 3.79 -20.93 7.11
C ARG A 499 5.08 -20.82 7.89
N ALA A 500 6.23 -21.16 7.29
CA ALA A 500 7.52 -21.07 7.97
C ALA A 500 7.82 -19.64 8.41
N LEU A 501 8.33 -19.48 9.62
CA LEU A 501 8.72 -18.18 10.19
C LEU A 501 10.24 -18.01 10.22
N ASP A 502 10.70 -16.79 10.07
CA ASP A 502 12.05 -16.39 10.41
C ASP A 502 12.09 -15.95 11.89
N PRO A 503 12.74 -16.71 12.78
CA PRO A 503 12.75 -16.42 14.21
C PRO A 503 13.56 -15.16 14.56
N LYS A 504 14.47 -14.72 13.70
CA LYS A 504 15.27 -13.51 13.94
C LYS A 504 14.48 -12.24 13.66
N ARG A 505 13.63 -12.27 12.61
CA ARG A 505 12.85 -11.12 12.15
C ARG A 505 11.47 -11.06 12.78
N SER A 506 10.87 -12.19 13.11
CA SER A 506 9.52 -12.27 13.66
C SER A 506 9.37 -11.61 15.01
N LYS A 507 8.23 -10.98 15.22
CA LYS A 507 7.71 -10.49 16.49
C LYS A 507 6.32 -11.09 16.72
N PRO A 508 5.81 -11.20 17.94
CA PRO A 508 4.47 -11.72 18.17
C PRO A 508 3.37 -11.00 17.38
N TRP A 509 3.55 -9.74 17.14
CA TRP A 509 2.63 -8.88 16.40
C TRP A 509 3.03 -8.68 14.92
N TRP A 510 4.16 -9.25 14.51
CA TRP A 510 4.66 -9.18 13.14
C TRP A 510 5.33 -10.51 12.77
N PRO A 511 4.55 -11.56 12.50
CA PRO A 511 5.08 -12.83 12.02
C PRO A 511 5.72 -12.62 10.65
N TRP A 512 7.03 -12.84 10.57
CA TRP A 512 7.76 -12.62 9.34
C TRP A 512 8.06 -13.95 8.65
N HIS A 513 7.50 -14.10 7.44
CA HIS A 513 7.69 -15.28 6.61
C HIS A 513 8.81 -15.06 5.60
N PRO A 514 9.79 -15.97 5.45
CA PRO A 514 10.86 -15.82 4.46
C PRO A 514 10.34 -15.71 3.02
N LEU A 515 9.25 -16.40 2.70
CA LEU A 515 8.65 -16.50 1.36
C LEU A 515 9.65 -17.02 0.31
N THR A 516 10.70 -17.71 0.73
CA THR A 516 11.68 -18.33 -0.17
C THR A 516 11.18 -19.68 -0.65
N ARG A 517 11.66 -20.14 -1.82
CA ARG A 517 11.34 -21.47 -2.34
C ARG A 517 11.74 -22.58 -1.36
N GLN A 518 12.84 -22.42 -0.65
CA GLN A 518 13.32 -23.38 0.34
C GLN A 518 12.41 -23.47 1.56
N ALA A 519 11.82 -22.35 1.99
CA ALA A 519 10.92 -22.27 3.14
C ALA A 519 9.49 -22.75 2.80
N CYS A 520 9.13 -22.78 1.53
CA CYS A 520 7.81 -23.23 1.07
C CYS A 520 7.69 -24.75 1.19
N LYS A 521 6.69 -25.22 1.95
CA LYS A 521 6.45 -26.64 2.17
C LYS A 521 4.95 -26.95 2.09
N PRO A 522 4.54 -27.90 1.24
CA PRO A 522 3.16 -28.35 1.22
C PRO A 522 2.67 -28.77 2.60
N VAL A 523 1.38 -28.65 2.84
CA VAL A 523 0.73 -29.13 4.05
C VAL A 523 0.45 -30.62 3.91
N THR A 524 0.64 -31.37 4.98
CA THR A 524 0.16 -32.76 5.03
C THR A 524 -1.36 -32.75 5.25
N PRO A 525 -2.17 -33.26 4.31
CA PRO A 525 -3.62 -33.24 4.46
C PRO A 525 -4.07 -33.85 5.80
N GLY A 526 -4.92 -33.15 6.52
CA GLY A 526 -5.43 -33.53 7.82
C GLY A 526 -4.53 -33.25 9.03
N ALA A 527 -3.27 -32.86 8.81
CA ALA A 527 -2.40 -32.46 9.91
C ALA A 527 -2.81 -31.07 10.46
N ILE A 528 -2.79 -30.91 11.77
CA ILE A 528 -2.98 -29.64 12.43
C ILE A 528 -1.64 -28.91 12.38
N GLU A 529 -1.63 -27.75 11.72
CA GLU A 529 -0.46 -26.89 11.60
C GLU A 529 -0.75 -25.53 12.26
N GLU A 530 0.30 -24.84 12.69
CA GLU A 530 0.22 -23.47 13.19
C GLU A 530 0.47 -22.48 12.06
N TYR A 531 -0.45 -21.53 11.88
CA TYR A 531 -0.37 -20.44 10.91
C TYR A 531 -0.38 -19.12 11.64
N GLN A 532 0.73 -18.40 11.62
CA GLN A 532 0.81 -17.05 12.16
C GLN A 532 0.67 -16.05 11.01
N ILE A 533 -0.42 -15.32 10.97
CA ILE A 533 -0.82 -14.46 9.85
C ILE A 533 -0.56 -13.02 10.22
N GLU A 534 0.29 -12.33 9.45
CA GLU A 534 0.41 -10.87 9.52
C GLU A 534 -0.89 -10.23 9.05
N VAL A 535 -1.49 -9.41 9.89
CA VAL A 535 -2.64 -8.59 9.55
C VAL A 535 -2.18 -7.14 9.49
N MET A 536 -2.51 -6.47 8.40
CA MET A 536 -2.07 -5.08 8.22
C MET A 536 -2.59 -4.19 9.33
N ALA A 537 -1.79 -3.21 9.72
CA ALA A 537 -2.09 -2.31 10.83
C ALA A 537 -3.41 -1.57 10.63
N ALA A 538 -4.03 -1.22 11.74
CA ALA A 538 -5.21 -0.35 11.78
C ALA A 538 -5.22 0.47 13.07
N ALA A 539 -5.93 1.60 13.04
CA ALA A 539 -6.32 2.32 14.26
C ALA A 539 -7.84 2.53 14.25
N ASN A 540 -8.51 2.06 15.30
CA ASN A 540 -9.97 2.12 15.42
C ASN A 540 -10.40 2.21 16.88
N LEU A 541 -11.46 2.96 17.12
CA LEU A 541 -12.20 2.91 18.38
C LEU A 541 -13.44 2.04 18.19
N PHE A 542 -13.42 0.84 18.77
CA PHE A 542 -14.63 0.06 18.97
C PHE A 542 -15.42 0.66 20.12
N ARG A 543 -16.63 1.09 19.86
CA ARG A 543 -17.45 1.72 20.89
C ARG A 543 -18.10 0.68 21.80
N LYS A 544 -18.46 1.10 23.00
CA LYS A 544 -19.30 0.32 23.91
C LYS A 544 -20.55 -0.17 23.17
N GLY A 545 -20.86 -1.46 23.30
CA GLY A 545 -21.97 -2.12 22.61
C GLY A 545 -21.61 -2.67 21.23
N HIS A 546 -20.50 -2.26 20.63
CA HIS A 546 -19.98 -2.88 19.42
C HIS A 546 -19.37 -4.25 19.70
N ARG A 547 -19.07 -4.98 18.63
CA ARG A 547 -18.38 -6.27 18.69
C ARG A 547 -17.12 -6.23 17.83
N ILE A 548 -16.04 -6.80 18.35
CA ILE A 548 -14.85 -7.12 17.54
C ILE A 548 -15.19 -8.41 16.78
N CYS A 549 -15.01 -8.39 15.46
CA CYS A 549 -15.33 -9.53 14.61
C CYS A 549 -14.12 -9.92 13.77
N LEU A 550 -13.83 -11.21 13.70
CA LEU A 550 -12.82 -11.81 12.85
C LEU A 550 -13.48 -12.80 11.89
N ASP A 551 -13.48 -12.48 10.59
CA ASP A 551 -13.85 -13.45 9.56
C ASP A 551 -12.60 -14.23 9.11
N ILE A 552 -12.73 -15.54 8.91
CA ILE A 552 -11.70 -16.43 8.37
C ILE A 552 -12.25 -17.09 7.12
N THR A 553 -11.54 -16.92 6.00
CA THR A 553 -11.93 -17.44 4.69
C THR A 553 -10.71 -17.87 3.89
N SER A 554 -10.90 -18.43 2.69
CA SER A 554 -9.82 -18.77 1.75
C SER A 554 -10.02 -18.19 0.35
N LEU A 555 -11.09 -17.43 0.16
CA LEU A 555 -11.42 -16.73 -1.08
C LEU A 555 -11.83 -15.31 -0.73
N ASP A 556 -11.29 -14.32 -1.42
CA ASP A 556 -11.72 -12.93 -1.32
C ASP A 556 -12.23 -12.39 -2.65
N LEU A 557 -13.28 -11.62 -2.57
CA LEU A 557 -13.80 -10.86 -3.70
C LEU A 557 -13.38 -9.40 -3.59
N PRO A 558 -13.31 -8.68 -4.72
CA PRO A 558 -13.02 -7.26 -4.71
C PRO A 558 -14.11 -6.52 -3.95
N THR A 559 -13.77 -5.99 -2.79
CA THR A 559 -14.63 -5.06 -2.07
C THR A 559 -14.03 -3.66 -2.19
N GLY A 560 -14.75 -2.78 -2.86
CA GLY A 560 -14.51 -1.34 -2.77
C GLY A 560 -13.33 -0.76 -3.55
N VAL A 561 -12.67 -1.49 -4.44
CA VAL A 561 -11.82 -0.84 -5.43
C VAL A 561 -12.70 -0.42 -6.57
N ALA A 562 -13.05 0.87 -6.52
CA ALA A 562 -13.96 1.41 -7.46
C ALA A 562 -13.51 1.27 -8.89
N GLY A 563 -14.48 1.04 -9.69
CA GLY A 563 -14.59 1.53 -11.05
C GLY A 563 -13.61 0.98 -12.07
N ALA A 564 -12.62 0.21 -11.65
CA ALA A 564 -11.65 -0.28 -12.60
C ALA A 564 -12.16 -1.50 -13.39
N THR A 565 -13.12 -2.22 -12.85
CA THR A 565 -13.66 -3.38 -13.56
C THR A 565 -15.04 -3.71 -13.06
N ASN A 566 -15.93 -4.20 -13.91
CA ASN A 566 -17.04 -5.06 -13.53
C ASN A 566 -16.49 -6.40 -12.98
N ALA A 567 -15.50 -6.30 -12.10
CA ALA A 567 -14.75 -7.42 -11.56
C ALA A 567 -15.43 -8.04 -10.34
N GLU A 568 -16.74 -7.96 -10.28
CA GLU A 568 -17.56 -8.64 -9.27
C GLU A 568 -17.32 -10.16 -9.24
N TYR A 569 -16.66 -10.68 -10.28
CA TYR A 569 -16.44 -12.12 -10.47
C TYR A 569 -14.97 -12.52 -10.51
N VAL A 570 -14.04 -11.60 -10.31
CA VAL A 570 -12.61 -11.90 -10.30
C VAL A 570 -12.09 -11.75 -8.87
N PRO A 571 -11.65 -12.85 -8.23
CA PRO A 571 -11.04 -12.73 -6.90
C PRO A 571 -9.78 -11.87 -6.98
N TYR A 572 -9.47 -11.22 -5.87
CA TYR A 572 -8.27 -10.41 -5.79
C TYR A 572 -6.99 -11.23 -5.86
N HIS A 573 -7.03 -12.44 -5.33
CA HIS A 573 -5.87 -13.31 -5.23
C HIS A 573 -6.10 -14.61 -6.00
N ILE A 574 -5.01 -15.20 -6.47
CA ILE A 574 -5.04 -16.54 -7.02
C ILE A 574 -5.35 -17.50 -5.87
N CYS A 575 -6.45 -18.22 -5.99
CA CYS A 575 -6.92 -19.19 -5.01
C CYS A 575 -6.79 -20.62 -5.53
N SER A 576 -7.08 -21.59 -4.67
CA SER A 576 -7.05 -23.01 -5.03
C SER A 576 -8.08 -23.32 -6.13
N SER A 577 -7.67 -24.11 -7.10
CA SER A 577 -8.54 -24.73 -8.10
C SER A 577 -9.30 -25.95 -7.59
N LYS A 578 -8.99 -26.38 -6.38
CA LYS A 578 -9.62 -27.50 -5.68
C LYS A 578 -10.63 -26.98 -4.65
N THR A 579 -11.65 -27.77 -4.37
CA THR A 579 -12.44 -27.58 -3.14
C THR A 579 -11.56 -27.93 -1.96
N VAL A 580 -11.50 -27.05 -0.96
CA VAL A 580 -10.70 -27.24 0.25
C VAL A 580 -11.59 -27.18 1.47
N LEU A 581 -11.53 -28.24 2.29
CA LEU A 581 -12.14 -28.28 3.61
C LEU A 581 -11.15 -27.73 4.64
N HIS A 582 -11.56 -26.69 5.34
CA HIS A 582 -10.78 -26.00 6.37
C HIS A 582 -11.37 -26.34 7.75
N LYS A 583 -10.51 -26.70 8.70
CA LYS A 583 -10.87 -26.98 10.09
C LYS A 583 -10.03 -26.12 11.01
N VAL A 584 -10.65 -25.22 11.77
CA VAL A 584 -9.98 -24.33 12.71
C VAL A 584 -10.17 -24.84 14.12
N HIS A 585 -9.09 -25.19 14.78
CA HIS A 585 -9.05 -25.69 16.15
C HIS A 585 -8.98 -24.52 17.13
N HIS A 586 -9.64 -24.67 18.28
CA HIS A 586 -9.75 -23.62 19.29
C HIS A 586 -9.78 -24.16 20.72
N ASP A 587 -9.29 -25.40 20.90
CA ASP A 587 -9.10 -26.01 22.23
C ASP A 587 -7.85 -25.43 22.94
N ARG A 588 -7.60 -25.91 24.17
CA ARG A 588 -6.46 -25.42 24.95
C ARG A 588 -5.10 -25.83 24.39
N ALA A 589 -5.01 -26.95 23.68
CA ALA A 589 -3.78 -27.40 23.03
C ALA A 589 -3.53 -26.64 21.73
N HIS A 590 -4.59 -26.14 21.12
CA HIS A 590 -4.57 -25.39 19.85
C HIS A 590 -5.30 -24.04 20.01
N PRO A 591 -4.75 -23.11 20.80
CA PRO A 591 -5.43 -21.88 21.19
C PRO A 591 -5.36 -20.82 20.08
N SER A 592 -6.10 -21.04 19.00
CA SER A 592 -6.22 -20.05 17.93
C SER A 592 -6.69 -18.71 18.48
N HIS A 593 -6.05 -17.61 18.05
CA HIS A 593 -6.32 -16.28 18.61
C HIS A 593 -6.01 -15.14 17.66
N LEU A 594 -6.71 -14.04 17.87
CA LEU A 594 -6.43 -12.71 17.32
C LEU A 594 -5.60 -11.94 18.35
N LEU A 595 -4.48 -11.33 17.95
CA LEU A 595 -3.65 -10.44 18.76
C LEU A 595 -3.90 -8.99 18.36
N LEU A 596 -4.43 -8.20 19.29
CA LEU A 596 -4.76 -6.79 19.07
C LEU A 596 -3.84 -5.83 19.82
N PRO A 597 -3.45 -4.70 19.18
CA PRO A 597 -2.70 -3.61 19.80
C PRO A 597 -3.62 -2.68 20.60
N ILE A 598 -4.03 -3.10 21.79
CA ILE A 598 -4.89 -2.29 22.66
C ILE A 598 -4.11 -1.10 23.21
N ILE A 599 -4.69 0.08 23.10
CA ILE A 599 -4.16 1.31 23.70
C ILE A 599 -4.95 1.61 24.96
N PRO A 600 -4.29 1.65 26.14
CA PRO A 600 -4.93 2.07 27.38
C PRO A 600 -5.53 3.47 27.25
N GLN A 601 -6.75 3.63 27.76
CA GLN A 601 -7.44 4.92 27.80
C GLN A 601 -7.35 5.53 29.21
#